data_e2c71fa85403b4f34a1d3d42ead9ffcb
#
_entry.id   e2c71fa85403b4f34a1d3d42ead9ffcb
#
_cell.length_a   1.000
_cell.length_b   1.000
_cell.length_c   1.000
_cell.angle_alpha   90.00
_cell.angle_beta   90.00
_cell.angle_gamma   90.00
#
_symmetry.space_group_name_H-M   'P 1'
#
loop_
_entity.id
_entity.type
_entity.pdbx_description
1 polymer ?
#
loop_
_entity_poly.entity_id
_entity_poly.type
_entity_poly.pdbx_seq_one_letter_code
_entity_poly.pdbx_strand_id
1 'polypeptide(L)'
;MKNLFAALALMLAATSSSAELWSLDYISKIKHLSVTLNDNAKDACWTNLTETREYAEEKVRMAGGTLYETGEKYFGEYYELVISVNGHRSSNGGCFGYFDVTLGTATEINGERHNANHRSMSTYFGNVQNANQLIIELVQSFFESD
;
A
#
# COMPACT_ATOMS: atom_id res chain seq x y z
N MET A 1 28.68 32.13 -43.59
CA MET A 1 27.72 31.10 -43.25
C MET A 1 28.42 30.03 -42.39
N LYS A 2 28.61 30.31 -41.15
CA LYS A 2 29.12 29.39 -40.11
C LYS A 2 28.52 29.89 -38.78
N ASN A 3 27.99 29.05 -37.94
CA ASN A 3 27.41 29.22 -36.62
C ASN A 3 25.88 29.13 -36.54
N LEU A 4 25.40 27.87 -36.69
CA LEU A 4 24.02 27.54 -36.33
C LEU A 4 23.88 26.05 -35.88
N PHE A 5 24.80 25.53 -35.02
CA PHE A 5 24.72 24.19 -34.46
C PHE A 5 25.26 24.11 -33.03
N ALA A 6 24.80 24.98 -32.15
CA ALA A 6 25.24 24.93 -30.75
C ALA A 6 24.11 25.29 -29.74
N ALA A 7 22.88 24.88 -29.98
CA ALA A 7 21.77 25.18 -29.06
C ALA A 7 20.74 24.05 -28.92
N LEU A 8 21.14 22.76 -28.99
CA LEU A 8 20.17 21.66 -28.84
C LEU A 8 20.70 20.50 -27.96
N ALA A 9 21.48 20.80 -26.95
CA ALA A 9 22.02 19.76 -26.05
C ALA A 9 21.86 20.03 -24.56
N LEU A 10 20.84 20.80 -24.13
CA LEU A 10 20.66 21.12 -22.71
C LEU A 10 19.22 20.98 -22.18
N MET A 11 18.43 20.04 -22.68
CA MET A 11 17.08 19.78 -22.13
C MET A 11 16.80 18.29 -21.95
N LEU A 12 17.72 17.52 -21.37
CA LEU A 12 17.49 16.11 -21.05
C LEU A 12 18.10 15.69 -19.71
N ALA A 13 18.01 16.55 -18.68
CA ALA A 13 18.48 16.19 -17.36
C ALA A 13 17.57 16.77 -16.26
N ALA A 14 16.28 16.46 -16.31
CA ALA A 14 15.37 16.81 -15.20
C ALA A 14 14.14 15.88 -15.17
N THR A 15 14.34 14.57 -15.06
CA THR A 15 13.25 13.65 -14.69
C THR A 15 13.82 12.38 -14.05
N SER A 16 14.28 12.47 -12.82
CA SER A 16 14.54 11.26 -12.02
C SER A 16 14.65 11.52 -10.52
N SER A 17 13.81 12.39 -9.95
CA SER A 17 13.84 12.62 -8.50
C SER A 17 12.60 12.12 -7.76
N SER A 18 11.65 11.47 -8.42
CA SER A 18 10.43 10.96 -7.77
C SER A 18 10.43 9.44 -7.51
N ALA A 19 11.35 8.68 -8.09
CA ALA A 19 11.41 7.23 -7.89
C ALA A 19 12.17 6.80 -6.63
N GLU A 20 13.02 7.67 -6.08
CA GLU A 20 13.85 7.37 -4.89
C GLU A 20 13.08 7.40 -3.56
N LEU A 21 11.87 7.94 -3.54
CA LEU A 21 11.06 8.08 -2.32
C LEU A 21 10.36 6.79 -1.88
N TRP A 22 10.38 5.71 -2.67
CA TRP A 22 9.52 4.55 -2.49
C TRP A 22 10.26 3.21 -2.44
N SER A 23 11.56 3.20 -2.24
CA SER A 23 12.34 1.98 -2.05
C SER A 23 12.02 1.35 -0.69
N LEU A 24 12.33 0.06 -0.53
CA LEU A 24 12.30 -0.65 0.75
C LEU A 24 13.08 0.09 1.85
N ASP A 25 14.08 0.90 1.47
CA ASP A 25 14.82 1.80 2.36
C ASP A 25 13.93 2.83 3.09
N TYR A 26 12.79 3.21 2.52
CA TYR A 26 11.84 4.09 3.19
C TYR A 26 11.14 3.37 4.35
N ILE A 27 10.69 2.15 4.13
CA ILE A 27 10.03 1.33 5.19
C ILE A 27 10.98 1.06 6.35
N SER A 28 12.27 0.85 6.08
CA SER A 28 13.28 0.62 7.12
C SER A 28 13.47 1.80 8.08
N LYS A 29 13.08 3.01 7.66
CA LYS A 29 13.13 4.23 8.48
C LYS A 29 11.87 4.46 9.30
N ILE A 30 10.79 3.72 9.03
CA ILE A 30 9.52 3.83 9.75
C ILE A 30 9.65 3.13 11.11
N LYS A 31 9.45 3.88 12.19
CA LYS A 31 9.57 3.37 13.55
C LYS A 31 8.25 2.89 14.18
N HIS A 32 7.12 3.35 13.64
CA HIS A 32 5.80 3.05 14.18
C HIS A 32 4.84 2.81 13.02
N LEU A 33 4.71 1.56 12.59
CA LEU A 33 3.81 1.16 11.52
C LEU A 33 2.79 0.17 12.05
N SER A 34 1.51 0.42 11.78
CA SER A 34 0.42 -0.52 12.02
C SER A 34 -0.07 -1.13 10.73
N VAL A 35 -0.57 -2.36 10.79
CA VAL A 35 -1.27 -3.02 9.69
C VAL A 35 -2.76 -3.06 10.01
N THR A 36 -3.56 -2.41 9.19
CA THR A 36 -5.02 -2.32 9.32
C THR A 36 -5.70 -3.03 8.16
N LEU A 37 -6.69 -3.86 8.47
CA LEU A 37 -7.52 -4.53 7.48
C LEU A 37 -8.92 -3.92 7.48
N ASN A 38 -9.39 -3.46 6.31
CA ASN A 38 -10.75 -2.97 6.09
C ASN A 38 -11.50 -4.00 5.25
N ASP A 39 -12.24 -4.87 5.94
CA ASP A 39 -13.06 -5.89 5.30
C ASP A 39 -14.47 -5.37 5.01
N ASN A 40 -14.69 -4.99 3.76
CA ASN A 40 -16.00 -4.69 3.20
C ASN A 40 -16.44 -5.76 2.18
N ALA A 41 -15.77 -6.91 2.16
CA ALA A 41 -16.14 -8.03 1.31
C ALA A 41 -17.32 -8.77 1.94
N LYS A 42 -18.30 -9.13 1.11
CA LYS A 42 -19.50 -9.86 1.50
C LYS A 42 -19.44 -11.28 0.95
N ASP A 43 -20.30 -12.15 1.53
CA ASP A 43 -20.53 -13.49 1.03
C ASP A 43 -19.26 -14.36 0.92
N ALA A 44 -18.36 -14.21 1.91
CA ALA A 44 -17.08 -14.94 1.98
C ALA A 44 -16.17 -14.73 0.75
N CYS A 45 -16.20 -13.54 0.16
CA CYS A 45 -15.26 -13.18 -0.90
C CYS A 45 -13.84 -12.89 -0.39
N TRP A 46 -13.69 -12.57 0.90
CA TRP A 46 -12.41 -12.53 1.60
C TRP A 46 -12.55 -13.23 2.95
N THR A 47 -11.72 -14.21 3.25
CA THR A 47 -11.84 -15.04 4.44
C THR A 47 -10.53 -15.27 5.20
N ASN A 48 -9.38 -14.99 4.59
CA ASN A 48 -8.07 -15.22 5.19
C ASN A 48 -7.47 -13.94 5.84
N LEU A 49 -8.28 -13.20 6.61
CA LEU A 49 -7.86 -11.94 7.21
C LEU A 49 -6.62 -12.08 8.10
N THR A 50 -6.60 -13.11 8.95
CA THR A 50 -5.45 -13.35 9.85
C THR A 50 -4.18 -13.62 9.05
N GLU A 51 -4.23 -14.50 8.05
CA GLU A 51 -3.11 -14.81 7.18
C GLU A 51 -2.63 -13.57 6.42
N THR A 52 -3.57 -12.76 5.88
CA THR A 52 -3.22 -11.51 5.19
C THR A 52 -2.50 -10.54 6.10
N ARG A 53 -2.97 -10.38 7.35
CA ARG A 53 -2.33 -9.52 8.34
C ARG A 53 -0.93 -10.00 8.66
N GLU A 54 -0.77 -11.27 9.02
CA GLU A 54 0.51 -11.87 9.39
C GLU A 54 1.53 -11.74 8.24
N TYR A 55 1.08 -12.00 7.00
CA TYR A 55 1.91 -11.85 5.81
C TYR A 55 2.38 -10.40 5.60
N ALA A 56 1.46 -9.44 5.71
CA ALA A 56 1.80 -8.02 5.57
C ALA A 56 2.77 -7.55 6.67
N GLU A 57 2.56 -7.97 7.91
CA GLU A 57 3.45 -7.69 9.03
C GLU A 57 4.84 -8.30 8.84
N GLU A 58 4.92 -9.52 8.30
CA GLU A 58 6.20 -10.15 7.95
C GLU A 58 6.93 -9.35 6.88
N LYS A 59 6.23 -8.93 5.81
CA LYS A 59 6.82 -8.08 4.77
C LYS A 59 7.34 -6.76 5.32
N VAL A 60 6.63 -6.12 6.24
CA VAL A 60 7.10 -4.91 6.93
C VAL A 60 8.40 -5.18 7.70
N ARG A 61 8.46 -6.28 8.47
CA ARG A 61 9.67 -6.65 9.23
C ARG A 61 10.85 -6.97 8.30
N MET A 62 10.60 -7.70 7.21
CA MET A 62 11.62 -8.01 6.19
C MET A 62 12.18 -6.75 5.52
N ALA A 63 11.33 -5.74 5.32
CA ALA A 63 11.73 -4.43 4.83
C ALA A 63 12.43 -3.55 5.88
N GLY A 64 12.64 -4.05 7.11
CA GLY A 64 13.30 -3.33 8.21
C GLY A 64 12.39 -2.36 8.97
N GLY A 65 11.10 -2.35 8.71
CA GLY A 65 10.12 -1.55 9.43
C GLY A 65 9.85 -2.10 10.84
N THR A 66 9.47 -1.21 11.76
CA THR A 66 9.10 -1.57 13.12
C THR A 66 7.60 -1.48 13.30
N LEU A 67 6.98 -2.61 13.64
CA LEU A 67 5.55 -2.65 13.90
C LEU A 67 5.22 -2.02 15.24
N TYR A 68 4.10 -1.32 15.24
CA TYR A 68 3.48 -0.79 16.43
C TYR A 68 2.61 -1.87 17.08
N GLU A 69 2.77 -2.08 18.39
CA GLU A 69 1.94 -3.04 19.12
C GLU A 69 0.54 -2.45 19.40
N THR A 70 -0.48 -3.19 18.98
CA THR A 70 -1.88 -2.82 19.21
C THR A 70 -2.18 -2.70 20.71
N GLY A 71 -2.50 -1.49 21.16
CA GLY A 71 -2.83 -1.21 22.57
C GLY A 71 -2.04 -0.07 23.19
N GLU A 72 -0.93 0.33 22.60
CA GLU A 72 -0.24 1.55 23.00
C GLU A 72 -0.97 2.77 22.45
N LYS A 73 -1.23 3.74 23.29
CA LYS A 73 -1.72 5.06 22.85
C LYS A 73 -0.54 5.85 22.33
N TYR A 74 -0.40 5.91 21.02
CA TYR A 74 0.61 6.76 20.40
C TYR A 74 0.01 8.15 20.12
N PHE A 75 0.63 9.16 20.69
CA PHE A 75 0.32 10.56 20.43
C PHE A 75 1.40 11.13 19.52
N GLY A 76 1.14 11.15 18.20
CA GLY A 76 2.08 11.64 17.22
C GLY A 76 1.78 11.17 15.81
N GLU A 77 2.75 11.35 14.93
CA GLU A 77 2.69 10.84 13.57
C GLU A 77 3.03 9.34 13.57
N TYR A 78 2.17 8.53 13.01
CA TYR A 78 2.41 7.12 12.81
C TYR A 78 2.05 6.69 11.38
N TYR A 79 2.67 5.62 10.94
CA TYR A 79 2.40 5.06 9.63
C TYR A 79 1.36 3.94 9.72
N GLU A 80 0.56 3.84 8.68
CA GLU A 80 -0.47 2.82 8.59
C GLU A 80 -0.41 2.16 7.21
N LEU A 81 -0.23 0.83 7.18
CA LEU A 81 -0.43 0.01 6.01
C LEU A 81 -1.86 -0.49 6.04
N VAL A 82 -2.71 0.07 5.21
CA VAL A 82 -4.13 -0.27 5.13
C VAL A 82 -4.35 -1.20 3.95
N ILE A 83 -4.94 -2.36 4.20
CA ILE A 83 -5.38 -3.31 3.18
C ILE A 83 -6.89 -3.32 3.19
N SER A 84 -7.51 -2.86 2.11
CA SER A 84 -8.96 -2.75 1.99
C SER A 84 -9.47 -3.68 0.91
N VAL A 85 -10.54 -4.40 1.19
CA VAL A 85 -11.23 -5.26 0.23
C VAL A 85 -12.70 -4.90 0.18
N ASN A 86 -13.18 -4.58 -1.02
CA ASN A 86 -14.60 -4.43 -1.31
C ASN A 86 -15.00 -5.47 -2.34
N GLY A 87 -16.01 -6.25 -2.04
CA GLY A 87 -16.45 -7.30 -2.96
C GLY A 87 -17.77 -7.92 -2.57
N HIS A 88 -18.34 -8.61 -3.51
CA HIS A 88 -19.58 -9.37 -3.32
C HIS A 88 -19.58 -10.59 -4.24
N ARG A 89 -20.37 -11.58 -3.87
CA ARG A 89 -20.61 -12.76 -4.69
C ARG A 89 -21.81 -12.53 -5.60
N SER A 90 -21.62 -12.78 -6.88
CA SER A 90 -22.72 -12.75 -7.84
C SER A 90 -23.59 -14.01 -7.79
N SER A 91 -24.74 -13.97 -8.44
CA SER A 91 -25.68 -15.09 -8.50
C SER A 91 -25.13 -16.37 -9.13
N ASN A 92 -24.08 -16.27 -9.95
CA ASN A 92 -23.38 -17.40 -10.55
C ASN A 92 -22.24 -17.95 -9.65
N GLY A 93 -22.09 -17.43 -8.43
CA GLY A 93 -21.17 -17.91 -7.42
C GLY A 93 -19.76 -17.30 -7.46
N GLY A 94 -19.42 -16.49 -8.47
CA GLY A 94 -18.12 -15.81 -8.55
C GLY A 94 -18.06 -14.56 -7.70
N CYS A 95 -16.92 -14.28 -7.09
CA CYS A 95 -16.63 -13.03 -6.39
C CYS A 95 -16.11 -11.97 -7.34
N PHE A 96 -16.60 -10.75 -7.16
CA PHE A 96 -16.21 -9.55 -7.91
C PHE A 96 -15.96 -8.40 -6.95
N GLY A 97 -15.00 -7.58 -7.25
CA GLY A 97 -14.70 -6.42 -6.42
C GLY A 97 -13.38 -5.75 -6.76
N TYR A 98 -12.89 -5.01 -5.79
CA TYR A 98 -11.57 -4.42 -5.84
C TYR A 98 -10.90 -4.51 -4.47
N PHE A 99 -9.59 -4.45 -4.47
CA PHE A 99 -8.81 -4.32 -3.27
C PHE A 99 -7.68 -3.31 -3.49
N ASP A 100 -7.28 -2.69 -2.41
CA ASP A 100 -6.19 -1.72 -2.38
C ASP A 100 -5.29 -1.94 -1.17
N VAL A 101 -4.01 -1.63 -1.35
CA VAL A 101 -3.00 -1.54 -0.31
C VAL A 101 -2.48 -0.11 -0.32
N THR A 102 -2.55 0.56 0.82
CA THR A 102 -2.12 1.95 0.95
C THR A 102 -1.21 2.10 2.16
N LEU A 103 -0.03 2.67 1.96
CA LEU A 103 0.85 3.14 3.03
C LEU A 103 0.65 4.65 3.19
N GLY A 104 0.32 5.08 4.37
CA GLY A 104 0.10 6.47 4.68
C GLY A 104 0.59 6.85 6.08
N THR A 105 0.61 8.14 6.35
CA THR A 105 0.75 8.66 7.71
C THR A 105 -0.61 9.06 8.25
N ALA A 106 -0.81 8.80 9.54
CA ALA A 106 -1.94 9.31 10.29
C ALA A 106 -1.40 10.21 11.40
N THR A 107 -1.98 11.38 11.55
CA THR A 107 -1.65 12.32 12.63
C THR A 107 -2.95 12.88 13.21
N GLU A 108 -2.94 13.19 14.50
CA GLU A 108 -4.05 13.83 15.17
C GLU A 108 -3.73 15.32 15.39
N ILE A 109 -4.57 16.20 14.84
CA ILE A 109 -4.46 17.64 14.98
C ILE A 109 -5.77 18.15 15.57
N ASN A 110 -5.71 18.74 16.78
CA ASN A 110 -6.87 19.26 17.52
C ASN A 110 -8.00 18.22 17.73
N GLY A 111 -7.65 16.93 17.91
CA GLY A 111 -8.61 15.85 18.08
C GLY A 111 -9.23 15.31 16.79
N GLU A 112 -8.78 15.81 15.63
CA GLU A 112 -9.19 15.34 14.31
C GLU A 112 -8.06 14.54 13.67
N ARG A 113 -8.39 13.38 13.09
CA ARG A 113 -7.42 12.52 12.39
C ARG A 113 -7.24 13.03 10.96
N HIS A 114 -5.99 13.27 10.61
CA HIS A 114 -5.55 13.63 9.26
C HIS A 114 -4.68 12.51 8.70
N ASN A 115 -4.95 12.12 7.45
CA ASN A 115 -4.19 11.06 6.77
C ASN A 115 -3.54 11.62 5.50
N ALA A 116 -2.31 11.20 5.24
CA ALA A 116 -1.60 11.47 4.00
C ALA A 116 -1.13 10.15 3.38
N ASN A 117 -1.61 9.85 2.19
CA ASN A 117 -1.20 8.64 1.47
C ASN A 117 0.15 8.90 0.80
N HIS A 118 1.09 7.99 1.03
CA HIS A 118 2.43 8.02 0.44
C HIS A 118 2.54 7.08 -0.75
N ARG A 119 1.95 5.90 -0.64
CA ARG A 119 1.93 4.89 -1.70
C ARG A 119 0.58 4.18 -1.70
N SER A 120 0.06 3.90 -2.86
CA SER A 120 -1.16 3.13 -3.03
C SER A 120 -1.06 2.22 -4.25
N MET A 121 -1.54 1.00 -4.12
CA MET A 121 -1.70 0.04 -5.20
C MET A 121 -3.09 -0.55 -5.12
N SER A 122 -3.81 -0.56 -6.23
CA SER A 122 -5.16 -1.10 -6.28
C SER A 122 -5.38 -1.91 -7.55
N THR A 123 -6.25 -2.92 -7.46
CA THR A 123 -6.66 -3.71 -8.63
C THR A 123 -8.07 -4.27 -8.43
N TYR A 124 -8.66 -4.71 -9.53
CA TYR A 124 -9.97 -5.35 -9.54
C TYR A 124 -9.83 -6.86 -9.64
N PHE A 125 -10.80 -7.57 -9.08
CA PHE A 125 -10.93 -9.00 -9.27
C PHE A 125 -12.34 -9.34 -9.76
N GLY A 126 -12.44 -10.42 -10.51
CA GLY A 126 -13.72 -10.82 -11.07
C GLY A 126 -13.81 -12.31 -11.36
N ASN A 127 -14.97 -12.89 -11.07
CA ASN A 127 -15.29 -14.30 -11.30
C ASN A 127 -14.31 -15.28 -10.63
N VAL A 128 -13.79 -14.93 -9.45
CA VAL A 128 -12.94 -15.80 -8.64
C VAL A 128 -13.77 -16.49 -7.54
N GLN A 129 -13.29 -17.62 -7.03
CA GLN A 129 -13.96 -18.31 -5.93
C GLN A 129 -13.92 -17.47 -4.63
N ASN A 130 -12.77 -16.87 -4.34
CA ASN A 130 -12.55 -15.86 -3.33
C ASN A 130 -11.32 -15.01 -3.73
N ALA A 131 -11.09 -13.93 -3.02
CA ALA A 131 -9.99 -13.01 -3.30
C ALA A 131 -8.70 -13.33 -2.51
N ASN A 132 -8.70 -14.37 -1.68
CA ASN A 132 -7.66 -14.64 -0.69
C ASN A 132 -6.23 -14.61 -1.26
N GLN A 133 -5.99 -15.41 -2.32
CA GLN A 133 -4.66 -15.49 -2.93
C GLN A 133 -4.27 -14.20 -3.64
N LEU A 134 -5.23 -13.55 -4.31
CA LEU A 134 -4.98 -12.32 -5.04
C LEU A 134 -4.58 -11.17 -4.11
N ILE A 135 -5.12 -11.14 -2.89
CA ILE A 135 -4.77 -10.13 -1.89
C ILE A 135 -3.34 -10.34 -1.41
N ILE A 136 -2.92 -11.58 -1.15
CA ILE A 136 -1.54 -11.91 -0.80
C ILE A 136 -0.58 -11.49 -1.92
N GLU A 137 -0.91 -11.78 -3.18
CA GLU A 137 -0.11 -11.39 -4.35
C GLU A 137 -0.03 -9.86 -4.50
N LEU A 138 -1.11 -9.12 -4.21
CA LEU A 138 -1.07 -7.67 -4.23
C LEU A 138 -0.18 -7.11 -3.13
N VAL A 139 -0.29 -7.63 -1.91
CA VAL A 139 0.60 -7.24 -0.80
C VAL A 139 2.06 -7.51 -1.19
N GLN A 140 2.36 -8.68 -1.76
CA GLN A 140 3.69 -8.99 -2.25
C GLN A 140 4.15 -7.96 -3.29
N SER A 141 3.34 -7.70 -4.31
CA SER A 141 3.66 -6.74 -5.37
C SER A 141 3.85 -5.32 -4.83
N PHE A 142 3.10 -4.93 -3.79
CA PHE A 142 3.25 -3.64 -3.12
C PHE A 142 4.64 -3.45 -2.52
N PHE A 143 5.26 -4.51 -1.98
CA PHE A 143 6.61 -4.45 -1.41
C PHE A 143 7.72 -4.68 -2.45
N GLU A 144 7.44 -5.30 -3.59
CA GLU A 144 8.42 -5.67 -4.60
C GLU A 144 8.47 -4.72 -5.81
N SER A 145 7.46 -3.87 -5.99
CA SER A 145 7.46 -2.89 -7.10
C SER A 145 8.29 -1.67 -6.73
N ASP A 146 9.33 -1.44 -7.52
CA ASP A 146 10.20 -0.25 -7.50
C ASP A 146 9.46 1.01 -8.00
#